data_b0df8a6996360c7480c26e59540b5ec5
#
_entry.id   b0df8a6996360c7480c26e59540b5ec5
#
_cell.length_a   1.000
_cell.length_b   1.000
_cell.length_c   1.000
_cell.angle_alpha   90.00
_cell.angle_beta   90.00
_cell.angle_gamma   90.00
#
_symmetry.space_group_name_H-M   'P 1'
#
loop_
_entity.id
_entity.type
_entity.pdbx_description
1 polymer ?
#
loop_
_entity_poly.entity_id
_entity_poly.type
_entity_poly.pdbx_seq_one_letter_code
_entity_poly.pdbx_strand_id
1 'polypeptide(L)'
;MKQEKAYYHLPGLFEFYELYREFLPLYRGHREYFYDWCSIGSIYGAPADCIWGGGRTGFGGNDPREVLALMQEYGISARLTFSNSLLREEHLSDRKCNALCALFAQSGGVENGVILHSELLLDYLRTHYPQLYLVSSTTKVLTDFRQLRDETAREEFRYVVPDFRLNKAFAQLDSLTQHQKDKVEFLCNECCWVGCRDRKRCYENVSRKNLGEDCPDHICTAPGAGEGYRFSKAMENPSFIGVEDIRKTFLPMGFSNFKIEGRGLGSALVLEFLLYYMVRPEYQLHVREAIYLDSMLDLF
;
A
#
# COMPACT_ATOMS: atom_id res chain seq x y z
N MET A 1 -3.32 -6.80 -29.36
CA MET A 1 -2.62 -7.14 -28.10
C MET A 1 -3.25 -6.28 -27.02
N LYS A 2 -3.69 -6.85 -25.89
CA LYS A 2 -4.07 -6.06 -24.72
C LYS A 2 -2.83 -5.26 -24.28
N GLN A 3 -2.95 -3.95 -24.16
CA GLN A 3 -1.86 -3.13 -23.65
C GLN A 3 -1.63 -3.56 -22.20
N GLU A 4 -0.45 -4.08 -21.90
CA GLU A 4 -0.05 -4.47 -20.54
C GLU A 4 -0.02 -3.22 -19.66
N LYS A 5 -0.75 -3.23 -18.54
CA LYS A 5 -0.84 -2.10 -17.61
C LYS A 5 -0.30 -2.48 -16.25
N ALA A 6 0.48 -1.56 -15.67
CA ALA A 6 0.84 -1.58 -14.25
C ALA A 6 -0.17 -0.78 -13.44
N TYR A 7 -0.74 -1.41 -12.43
CA TYR A 7 -1.62 -0.79 -11.45
C TYR A 7 -0.83 -0.51 -10.18
N TYR A 8 -0.63 0.77 -9.89
CA TYR A 8 0.07 1.19 -8.68
C TYR A 8 -0.90 1.33 -7.51
N HIS A 9 -0.55 0.75 -6.37
CA HIS A 9 -1.27 0.88 -5.11
C HIS A 9 -0.48 1.82 -4.21
N LEU A 10 -1.01 3.02 -3.99
CA LEU A 10 -0.29 4.16 -3.44
C LEU A 10 -0.55 4.34 -1.94
N PRO A 11 0.45 4.76 -1.14
CA PRO A 11 0.32 4.92 0.30
C PRO A 11 -0.31 6.26 0.68
N GLY A 12 -0.97 6.32 1.83
CA GLY A 12 -1.29 7.59 2.49
C GLY A 12 -2.69 8.12 2.24
N LEU A 13 -3.68 7.24 2.19
CA LEU A 13 -5.10 7.59 2.01
C LEU A 13 -5.59 8.68 2.99
N PHE A 14 -5.18 8.61 4.25
CA PHE A 14 -5.52 9.58 5.29
C PHE A 14 -4.33 10.46 5.65
N GLU A 15 -3.13 9.96 5.44
CA GLU A 15 -1.89 10.61 5.83
C GLU A 15 -1.47 11.73 4.87
N PHE A 16 -1.79 11.57 3.58
CA PHE A 16 -1.33 12.50 2.52
C PHE A 16 -2.48 13.01 1.66
N TYR A 17 -3.61 13.34 2.29
CA TYR A 17 -4.80 13.85 1.62
C TYR A 17 -4.49 15.08 0.75
N GLU A 18 -3.73 16.05 1.28
CA GLU A 18 -3.38 17.27 0.54
C GLU A 18 -2.49 16.96 -0.67
N LEU A 19 -1.53 16.03 -0.56
CA LEU A 19 -0.75 15.60 -1.71
C LEU A 19 -1.64 15.06 -2.83
N TYR A 20 -2.64 14.25 -2.50
CA TYR A 20 -3.53 13.67 -3.51
C TYR A 20 -4.52 14.69 -4.09
N ARG A 21 -4.91 15.70 -3.33
CA ARG A 21 -5.72 16.83 -3.85
C ARG A 21 -5.00 17.56 -4.98
N GLU A 22 -3.68 17.68 -4.93
CA GLU A 22 -2.88 18.33 -5.98
C GLU A 22 -2.46 17.34 -7.08
N PHE A 23 -2.08 16.12 -6.70
CA PHE A 23 -1.58 15.12 -7.65
C PHE A 23 -2.66 14.57 -8.59
N LEU A 24 -3.86 14.29 -8.09
CA LEU A 24 -4.92 13.65 -8.88
C LEU A 24 -5.49 14.53 -10.00
N PRO A 25 -5.68 15.85 -9.83
CA PRO A 25 -6.01 16.75 -10.94
C PRO A 25 -4.98 16.71 -12.07
N LEU A 26 -3.67 16.77 -11.73
CA LEU A 26 -2.60 16.66 -12.72
C LEU A 26 -2.62 15.30 -13.42
N TYR A 27 -2.79 14.23 -12.68
CA TYR A 27 -2.88 12.86 -13.22
C TYR A 27 -4.06 12.70 -14.20
N ARG A 28 -5.22 13.31 -13.91
CA ARG A 28 -6.41 13.26 -14.77
C ARG A 28 -6.32 14.21 -15.97
N GLY A 29 -5.84 15.44 -15.74
CA GLY A 29 -5.82 16.51 -16.73
C GLY A 29 -4.65 16.46 -17.72
N HIS A 30 -3.53 15.85 -17.32
CA HIS A 30 -2.26 15.88 -18.05
C HIS A 30 -1.68 14.47 -18.20
N ARG A 31 -2.46 13.58 -18.83
CA ARG A 31 -2.03 12.18 -19.03
C ARG A 31 -0.73 12.03 -19.82
N GLU A 32 -0.38 13.00 -20.64
CA GLU A 32 0.87 13.07 -21.39
C GLU A 32 2.12 13.14 -20.52
N TYR A 33 2.00 13.61 -19.25
CA TYR A 33 3.10 13.64 -18.31
C TYR A 33 3.44 12.25 -17.74
N PHE A 34 2.50 11.34 -17.81
CA PHE A 34 2.59 10.02 -17.18
C PHE A 34 2.86 8.92 -18.21
N TYR A 35 3.45 7.83 -17.77
CA TYR A 35 3.57 6.65 -18.64
C TYR A 35 2.18 6.16 -19.03
N ASP A 36 1.98 5.84 -20.31
CA ASP A 36 0.70 5.36 -20.87
C ASP A 36 0.30 3.97 -20.37
N TRP A 37 1.30 3.18 -19.95
CA TRP A 37 1.13 1.85 -19.37
C TRP A 37 0.88 1.85 -17.86
N CYS A 38 0.93 2.98 -17.16
CA CYS A 38 0.65 3.06 -15.73
C CYS A 38 -0.77 3.52 -15.41
N SER A 39 -1.32 3.01 -14.30
CA SER A 39 -2.61 3.41 -13.74
C SER A 39 -2.56 3.38 -12.22
N ILE A 40 -3.38 4.20 -11.56
CA ILE A 40 -3.60 4.08 -10.12
C ILE A 40 -4.62 2.97 -9.89
N GLY A 41 -4.22 1.92 -9.20
CA GLY A 41 -5.11 0.81 -8.83
C GLY A 41 -5.89 1.09 -7.55
N SER A 42 -5.24 1.71 -6.57
CA SER A 42 -5.88 2.16 -5.32
C SER A 42 -4.98 3.11 -4.55
N ILE A 43 -5.58 3.81 -3.57
CA ILE A 43 -4.82 4.50 -2.51
C ILE A 43 -5.19 3.84 -1.18
N TYR A 44 -4.18 3.57 -0.33
CA TYR A 44 -4.39 2.83 0.91
C TYR A 44 -3.87 3.57 2.13
N GLY A 45 -4.55 3.41 3.27
CA GLY A 45 -4.21 4.01 4.55
C GLY A 45 -5.23 3.69 5.63
N ALA A 46 -5.02 4.20 6.82
CA ALA A 46 -6.00 4.18 7.90
C ALA A 46 -5.74 5.36 8.84
N PRO A 47 -6.77 5.89 9.50
CA PRO A 47 -6.57 6.84 10.59
C PRO A 47 -5.65 6.27 11.67
N ALA A 48 -4.82 7.14 12.27
CA ALA A 48 -3.77 6.74 13.21
C ALA A 48 -4.29 6.06 14.48
N ASP A 49 -5.51 6.37 14.89
CA ASP A 49 -6.18 5.90 16.10
C ASP A 49 -7.11 4.69 15.87
N CYS A 50 -6.97 3.99 14.75
CA CYS A 50 -7.71 2.75 14.49
C CYS A 50 -7.03 1.55 15.15
N ILE A 51 -7.71 0.88 16.09
CA ILE A 51 -7.15 -0.30 16.78
C ILE A 51 -6.96 -1.51 15.83
N TRP A 52 -7.69 -1.57 14.71
CA TRP A 52 -7.47 -2.59 13.67
C TRP A 52 -6.23 -2.28 12.80
N GLY A 53 -5.67 -1.07 12.91
CA GLY A 53 -4.44 -0.69 12.22
C GLY A 53 -3.24 -1.51 12.69
N GLY A 54 -2.27 -1.73 11.81
CA GLY A 54 -1.03 -2.47 12.09
C GLY A 54 0.17 -1.93 11.30
N GLY A 55 -0.02 -0.81 10.62
CA GLY A 55 1.02 -0.14 9.86
C GLY A 55 1.88 0.78 10.72
N ARG A 56 3.14 0.97 10.29
CA ARG A 56 4.13 1.86 10.94
C ARG A 56 3.85 3.33 10.62
N THR A 57 2.74 3.87 11.12
CA THR A 57 2.35 5.28 10.95
C THR A 57 1.74 5.81 12.24
N GLY A 58 2.02 7.05 12.58
CA GLY A 58 1.51 7.72 13.77
C GLY A 58 0.69 8.98 13.48
N PHE A 59 0.31 9.21 12.22
CA PHE A 59 -0.47 10.38 11.79
C PHE A 59 -1.50 9.97 10.72
N GLY A 60 -2.43 10.87 10.40
CA GLY A 60 -3.55 10.62 9.49
C GLY A 60 -4.87 10.95 10.20
N GLY A 61 -5.27 12.22 10.17
CA GLY A 61 -6.44 12.74 10.90
C GLY A 61 -7.51 13.36 9.97
N ASN A 62 -7.38 13.21 8.65
CA ASN A 62 -8.35 13.77 7.71
C ASN A 62 -9.73 13.11 7.84
N ASP A 63 -10.79 13.88 7.59
CA ASP A 63 -12.17 13.38 7.64
C ASP A 63 -12.37 12.23 6.65
N PRO A 64 -12.80 11.04 7.10
CA PRO A 64 -13.02 9.89 6.22
C PRO A 64 -14.02 10.15 5.08
N ARG A 65 -14.97 11.08 5.26
CA ARG A 65 -15.93 11.42 4.23
C ARG A 65 -15.31 12.25 3.11
N GLU A 66 -14.45 13.20 3.46
CA GLU A 66 -13.71 14.01 2.48
C GLU A 66 -12.72 13.13 1.71
N VAL A 67 -12.01 12.25 2.41
CA VAL A 67 -11.10 11.26 1.81
C VAL A 67 -11.85 10.37 0.82
N LEU A 68 -12.99 9.83 1.21
CA LEU A 68 -13.80 8.99 0.32
C LEU A 68 -14.36 9.78 -0.86
N ALA A 69 -14.83 11.01 -0.65
CA ALA A 69 -15.34 11.88 -1.72
C ALA A 69 -14.26 12.16 -2.78
N LEU A 70 -13.02 12.43 -2.36
CA LEU A 70 -11.90 12.60 -3.28
C LEU A 70 -11.65 11.32 -4.11
N MET A 71 -11.66 10.15 -3.48
CA MET A 71 -11.46 8.88 -4.20
C MET A 71 -12.60 8.62 -5.21
N GLN A 72 -13.83 8.90 -4.83
CA GLN A 72 -15.00 8.76 -5.72
C GLN A 72 -14.93 9.72 -6.91
N GLU A 73 -14.54 10.98 -6.69
CA GLU A 73 -14.39 11.98 -7.77
C GLU A 73 -13.41 11.51 -8.86
N TYR A 74 -12.33 10.82 -8.46
CA TYR A 74 -11.32 10.33 -9.40
C TYR A 74 -11.52 8.88 -9.83
N GLY A 75 -12.54 8.20 -9.33
CA GLY A 75 -12.82 6.81 -9.65
C GLY A 75 -11.73 5.85 -9.16
N ILE A 76 -11.09 6.16 -8.02
CA ILE A 76 -9.98 5.41 -7.45
C ILE A 76 -10.45 4.61 -6.25
N SER A 77 -10.09 3.33 -6.19
CA SER A 77 -10.37 2.46 -5.05
C SER A 77 -9.61 2.89 -3.81
N ALA A 78 -10.33 3.06 -2.70
CA ALA A 78 -9.75 3.29 -1.38
C ALA A 78 -9.59 1.98 -0.61
N ARG A 79 -8.45 1.79 0.07
CA ARG A 79 -8.21 0.59 0.89
C ARG A 79 -7.89 0.97 2.32
N LEU A 80 -8.73 0.52 3.26
CA LEU A 80 -8.46 0.62 4.69
C LEU A 80 -7.34 -0.35 5.09
N THR A 81 -6.35 0.12 5.84
CA THR A 81 -5.24 -0.73 6.30
C THR A 81 -5.50 -1.21 7.72
N PHE A 82 -6.16 -2.35 7.85
CA PHE A 82 -6.55 -2.99 9.11
C PHE A 82 -5.71 -4.25 9.36
N SER A 83 -4.39 -4.06 9.38
CA SER A 83 -3.40 -5.13 9.41
C SER A 83 -2.86 -5.45 10.81
N ASN A 84 -3.60 -5.13 11.87
CA ASN A 84 -3.26 -5.56 13.22
C ASN A 84 -3.28 -7.10 13.30
N SER A 85 -2.17 -7.66 13.79
CA SER A 85 -1.96 -9.12 13.84
C SER A 85 -2.45 -9.78 15.14
N LEU A 86 -2.87 -8.96 16.13
CA LEU A 86 -3.16 -9.40 17.50
C LEU A 86 -4.62 -9.17 17.90
N LEU A 87 -5.51 -9.02 16.93
CA LEU A 87 -6.93 -8.82 17.21
C LEU A 87 -7.56 -10.03 17.90
N ARG A 88 -8.47 -9.75 18.84
CA ARG A 88 -9.33 -10.70 19.54
C ARG A 88 -10.79 -10.34 19.30
N GLU A 89 -11.71 -11.20 19.69
CA GLU A 89 -13.16 -11.00 19.49
C GLU A 89 -13.67 -9.66 20.08
N GLU A 90 -13.19 -9.26 21.25
CA GLU A 90 -13.56 -8.00 21.87
C GLU A 90 -13.23 -6.77 21.00
N HIS A 91 -12.17 -6.85 20.20
CA HIS A 91 -11.74 -5.75 19.31
C HIS A 91 -12.64 -5.59 18.08
N LEU A 92 -13.40 -6.62 17.69
CA LEU A 92 -14.29 -6.56 16.54
C LEU A 92 -15.46 -5.60 16.74
N SER A 93 -15.83 -5.30 17.98
CA SER A 93 -16.89 -4.35 18.33
C SER A 93 -16.46 -2.88 18.30
N ASP A 94 -15.22 -2.56 17.89
CA ASP A 94 -14.74 -1.18 17.82
C ASP A 94 -15.61 -0.32 16.91
N ARG A 95 -16.20 0.74 17.49
CA ARG A 95 -17.18 1.59 16.80
C ARG A 95 -16.57 2.36 15.64
N LYS A 96 -15.34 2.85 15.79
CA LYS A 96 -14.67 3.66 14.77
C LYS A 96 -14.29 2.82 13.55
N CYS A 97 -13.67 1.67 13.76
CA CYS A 97 -13.30 0.77 12.68
C CYS A 97 -14.52 0.26 11.92
N ASN A 98 -15.61 -0.07 12.63
CA ASN A 98 -16.88 -0.47 12.01
C ASN A 98 -17.54 0.69 11.23
N ALA A 99 -17.52 1.92 11.77
CA ALA A 99 -18.05 3.09 11.04
C ALA A 99 -17.27 3.37 9.75
N LEU A 100 -15.95 3.20 9.75
CA LEU A 100 -15.13 3.28 8.55
C LEU A 100 -15.50 2.19 7.53
N CYS A 101 -15.64 0.94 7.96
CA CYS A 101 -16.08 -0.13 7.06
C CYS A 101 -17.45 0.17 6.45
N ALA A 102 -18.43 0.60 7.26
CA ALA A 102 -19.76 0.94 6.79
C ALA A 102 -19.74 2.11 5.78
N LEU A 103 -18.92 3.13 6.02
CA LEU A 103 -18.77 4.27 5.11
C LEU A 103 -18.14 3.83 3.78
N PHE A 104 -17.04 3.09 3.82
CA PHE A 104 -16.30 2.70 2.61
C PHE A 104 -17.00 1.57 1.82
N ALA A 105 -17.88 0.79 2.46
CA ALA A 105 -18.73 -0.18 1.80
C ALA A 105 -19.84 0.46 0.94
N GLN A 106 -20.21 1.72 1.18
CA GLN A 106 -21.27 2.45 0.47
C GLN A 106 -20.77 3.20 -0.79
N SER A 107 -19.63 2.84 -1.32
CA SER A 107 -19.03 3.58 -2.43
C SER A 107 -19.85 3.49 -3.72
N GLY A 108 -20.25 4.65 -4.25
CA GLY A 108 -21.02 4.76 -5.49
C GLY A 108 -20.18 4.48 -6.74
N GLY A 109 -20.03 3.22 -7.14
CA GLY A 109 -19.46 2.83 -8.43
C GLY A 109 -18.00 2.38 -8.43
N VAL A 110 -17.24 2.57 -7.35
CA VAL A 110 -15.87 2.04 -7.20
C VAL A 110 -15.82 1.11 -5.98
N GLU A 111 -15.41 -0.13 -6.19
CA GLU A 111 -15.22 -1.05 -5.07
C GLU A 111 -14.03 -0.62 -4.21
N ASN A 112 -14.25 -0.49 -2.92
CA ASN A 112 -13.20 -0.26 -1.93
C ASN A 112 -12.78 -1.57 -1.26
N GLY A 113 -11.65 -1.56 -0.56
CA GLY A 113 -11.12 -2.76 0.04
C GLY A 113 -10.51 -2.57 1.42
N VAL A 114 -10.14 -3.69 2.02
CA VAL A 114 -9.45 -3.75 3.31
C VAL A 114 -8.19 -4.60 3.18
N ILE A 115 -7.06 -4.05 3.58
CA ILE A 115 -5.80 -4.78 3.73
C ILE A 115 -5.75 -5.32 5.17
N LEU A 116 -5.70 -6.62 5.34
CA LEU A 116 -5.81 -7.25 6.65
C LEU A 116 -4.78 -8.37 6.89
N HIS A 117 -4.53 -8.65 8.17
CA HIS A 117 -3.66 -9.73 8.63
C HIS A 117 -4.46 -10.85 9.32
N SER A 118 -5.38 -10.47 10.20
CA SER A 118 -6.10 -11.37 11.10
C SER A 118 -7.16 -12.20 10.37
N GLU A 119 -7.14 -13.51 10.55
CA GLU A 119 -8.19 -14.41 10.03
C GLU A 119 -9.53 -14.13 10.73
N LEU A 120 -9.50 -13.79 12.02
CA LEU A 120 -10.69 -13.40 12.75
C LEU A 120 -11.37 -12.18 12.13
N LEU A 121 -10.57 -11.17 11.75
CA LEU A 121 -11.09 -9.98 11.06
C LEU A 121 -11.56 -10.30 9.63
N LEU A 122 -10.91 -11.24 8.93
CA LEU A 122 -11.33 -11.70 7.62
C LEU A 122 -12.76 -12.24 7.66
N ASP A 123 -13.04 -13.17 8.57
CA ASP A 123 -14.37 -13.80 8.71
C ASP A 123 -15.42 -12.77 9.13
N TYR A 124 -15.06 -11.85 10.01
CA TYR A 124 -15.93 -10.76 10.42
C TYR A 124 -16.30 -9.84 9.25
N LEU A 125 -15.33 -9.39 8.46
CA LEU A 125 -15.56 -8.48 7.33
C LEU A 125 -16.39 -9.17 6.22
N ARG A 126 -16.13 -10.41 5.92
CA ARG A 126 -16.92 -11.17 4.94
C ARG A 126 -18.39 -11.28 5.32
N THR A 127 -18.69 -11.37 6.61
CA THR A 127 -20.05 -11.48 7.13
C THR A 127 -20.75 -10.12 7.17
N HIS A 128 -20.05 -9.06 7.63
CA HIS A 128 -20.69 -7.77 7.93
C HIS A 128 -20.53 -6.72 6.82
N TYR A 129 -19.47 -6.82 6.01
CA TYR A 129 -19.12 -5.85 4.96
C TYR A 129 -18.71 -6.55 3.66
N PRO A 130 -19.56 -7.43 3.08
CA PRO A 130 -19.22 -8.22 1.89
C PRO A 130 -18.98 -7.37 0.63
N GLN A 131 -19.30 -6.08 0.65
CA GLN A 131 -19.05 -5.14 -0.43
C GLN A 131 -17.57 -4.72 -0.50
N LEU A 132 -16.80 -4.92 0.58
CA LEU A 132 -15.38 -4.60 0.62
C LEU A 132 -14.57 -5.80 0.14
N TYR A 133 -13.74 -5.61 -0.89
CA TYR A 133 -12.80 -6.66 -1.25
C TYR A 133 -11.63 -6.72 -0.27
N LEU A 134 -11.03 -7.90 -0.14
CA LEU A 134 -10.00 -8.17 0.87
C LEU A 134 -8.63 -8.34 0.23
N VAL A 135 -7.60 -7.84 0.91
CA VAL A 135 -6.19 -7.91 0.51
C VAL A 135 -5.37 -8.54 1.64
N SER A 136 -4.64 -9.60 1.35
CA SER A 136 -3.71 -10.20 2.32
C SER A 136 -2.49 -9.31 2.51
N SER A 137 -2.24 -8.92 3.77
CA SER A 137 -1.22 -7.94 4.13
C SER A 137 0.21 -8.50 4.09
N THR A 138 1.18 -7.66 3.68
CA THR A 138 2.62 -7.94 3.83
C THR A 138 3.04 -8.17 5.29
N THR A 139 2.25 -7.74 6.28
CA THR A 139 2.53 -7.98 7.70
C THR A 139 2.47 -9.46 8.08
N LYS A 140 1.84 -10.32 7.24
CA LYS A 140 1.89 -11.78 7.38
C LYS A 140 3.31 -12.34 7.19
N VAL A 141 4.19 -11.59 6.54
CA VAL A 141 5.61 -11.93 6.30
C VAL A 141 5.74 -13.30 5.62
N LEU A 142 5.08 -13.46 4.48
CA LEU A 142 5.08 -14.68 3.67
C LEU A 142 6.42 -14.80 2.92
N THR A 143 7.44 -15.37 3.57
CA THR A 143 8.80 -15.48 3.04
C THR A 143 9.07 -16.79 2.29
N ASP A 144 8.22 -17.79 2.46
CA ASP A 144 8.28 -19.06 1.72
C ASP A 144 7.35 -18.99 0.51
N PHE A 145 7.85 -19.37 -0.66
CA PHE A 145 7.09 -19.35 -1.90
C PHE A 145 5.82 -20.24 -1.85
N ARG A 146 5.87 -21.36 -1.13
CA ARG A 146 4.68 -22.22 -0.94
C ARG A 146 3.58 -21.47 -0.18
N GLN A 147 3.95 -20.73 0.86
CA GLN A 147 2.98 -19.89 1.59
C GLN A 147 2.36 -18.84 0.66
N LEU A 148 3.15 -18.18 -0.19
CA LEU A 148 2.64 -17.24 -1.17
C LEU A 148 1.67 -17.90 -2.14
N ARG A 149 2.06 -19.05 -2.71
CA ARG A 149 1.21 -19.81 -3.65
C ARG A 149 -0.11 -20.23 -3.00
N ASP A 150 -0.06 -20.74 -1.78
CA ASP A 150 -1.24 -21.17 -1.04
C ASP A 150 -2.14 -19.98 -0.69
N GLU A 151 -1.59 -18.84 -0.30
CA GLU A 151 -2.34 -17.62 -0.02
C GLU A 151 -2.98 -17.03 -1.29
N THR A 152 -2.29 -17.06 -2.45
CA THR A 152 -2.86 -16.61 -3.74
C THR A 152 -3.94 -17.55 -4.29
N ALA A 153 -3.99 -18.80 -3.83
CA ALA A 153 -5.05 -19.74 -4.18
C ALA A 153 -6.36 -19.50 -3.41
N ARG A 154 -6.33 -18.71 -2.34
CA ARG A 154 -7.52 -18.38 -1.54
C ARG A 154 -8.42 -17.41 -2.28
N GLU A 155 -9.68 -17.77 -2.48
CA GLU A 155 -10.65 -16.94 -3.21
C GLU A 155 -11.14 -15.72 -2.42
N GLU A 156 -10.94 -15.70 -1.09
CA GLU A 156 -11.30 -14.58 -0.22
C GLU A 156 -10.47 -13.32 -0.52
N PHE A 157 -9.25 -13.47 -1.03
CA PHE A 157 -8.39 -12.35 -1.33
C PHE A 157 -8.42 -11.98 -2.81
N ARG A 158 -8.69 -10.69 -3.09
CA ARG A 158 -8.49 -10.11 -4.42
C ARG A 158 -7.02 -9.92 -4.73
N TYR A 159 -6.22 -9.51 -3.72
CA TYR A 159 -4.78 -9.32 -3.83
C TYR A 159 -4.05 -9.91 -2.63
N VAL A 160 -2.80 -10.30 -2.85
CA VAL A 160 -1.89 -10.84 -1.84
C VAL A 160 -0.57 -10.09 -1.95
N VAL A 161 -0.14 -9.46 -0.85
CA VAL A 161 1.15 -8.77 -0.79
C VAL A 161 2.20 -9.69 -0.20
N PRO A 162 3.09 -10.29 -1.00
CA PRO A 162 4.17 -11.16 -0.50
C PRO A 162 5.17 -10.37 0.35
N ASP A 163 6.03 -11.07 1.04
CA ASP A 163 7.23 -10.45 1.59
C ASP A 163 8.16 -10.03 0.44
N PHE A 164 8.71 -8.82 0.53
CA PHE A 164 9.57 -8.23 -0.50
C PHE A 164 10.78 -9.07 -0.90
N ARG A 165 11.24 -9.98 -0.04
CA ARG A 165 12.33 -10.92 -0.32
C ARG A 165 12.00 -11.90 -1.44
N LEU A 166 10.73 -12.10 -1.76
CA LEU A 166 10.28 -12.93 -2.90
C LEU A 166 10.23 -12.15 -4.23
N ASN A 167 10.43 -10.83 -4.23
CA ASN A 167 10.28 -10.00 -5.42
C ASN A 167 11.11 -10.47 -6.63
N LYS A 168 12.29 -11.02 -6.42
CA LYS A 168 13.19 -11.48 -7.48
C LYS A 168 13.26 -13.01 -7.62
N ALA A 169 12.32 -13.74 -7.02
CA ALA A 169 12.23 -15.20 -7.13
C ALA A 169 11.62 -15.65 -8.49
N PHE A 170 12.15 -15.14 -9.60
CA PHE A 170 11.54 -15.21 -10.94
C PHE A 170 11.15 -16.62 -11.38
N ALA A 171 12.03 -17.63 -11.20
CA ALA A 171 11.74 -19.00 -11.59
C ALA A 171 10.51 -19.57 -10.84
N GLN A 172 10.35 -19.21 -9.57
CA GLN A 172 9.21 -19.62 -8.76
C GLN A 172 7.95 -18.82 -9.13
N LEU A 173 8.08 -17.49 -9.28
CA LEU A 173 7.00 -16.59 -9.68
C LEU A 173 6.41 -16.98 -11.04
N ASP A 174 7.25 -17.40 -11.99
CA ASP A 174 6.79 -17.82 -13.30
C ASP A 174 5.93 -19.09 -13.27
N SER A 175 6.11 -19.93 -12.24
CA SER A 175 5.31 -21.15 -12.04
C SER A 175 3.87 -20.90 -11.57
N LEU A 176 3.52 -19.67 -11.18
CA LEU A 176 2.15 -19.31 -10.79
C LEU A 176 1.23 -19.31 -12.02
N THR A 177 -0.03 -19.73 -11.81
CA THR A 177 -1.07 -19.57 -12.83
C THR A 177 -1.36 -18.08 -13.07
N GLN A 178 -1.93 -17.71 -14.23
CA GLN A 178 -2.27 -16.32 -14.52
C GLN A 178 -3.23 -15.75 -13.44
N HIS A 179 -4.21 -16.52 -13.01
CA HIS A 179 -5.12 -16.14 -11.93
C HIS A 179 -4.38 -15.80 -10.62
N GLN A 180 -3.35 -16.57 -10.26
CA GLN A 180 -2.53 -16.26 -9.10
C GLN A 180 -1.63 -15.02 -9.34
N LYS A 181 -1.05 -14.89 -10.55
CA LYS A 181 -0.25 -13.71 -10.94
C LYS A 181 -1.06 -12.42 -10.85
N ASP A 182 -2.34 -12.45 -11.24
CA ASP A 182 -3.26 -11.32 -11.16
C ASP A 182 -3.53 -10.87 -9.72
N LYS A 183 -3.38 -11.78 -8.74
CA LYS A 183 -3.54 -11.47 -7.32
C LYS A 183 -2.26 -10.96 -6.64
N VAL A 184 -1.07 -11.23 -7.18
CA VAL A 184 0.18 -10.79 -6.53
C VAL A 184 0.36 -9.29 -6.63
N GLU A 185 0.52 -8.62 -5.49
CA GLU A 185 0.79 -7.19 -5.38
C GLU A 185 2.18 -6.97 -4.77
N PHE A 186 3.17 -6.69 -5.61
CA PHE A 186 4.57 -6.57 -5.19
C PHE A 186 4.85 -5.26 -4.45
N LEU A 187 5.52 -5.36 -3.30
CA LEU A 187 6.03 -4.20 -2.56
C LEU A 187 7.35 -3.74 -3.19
N CYS A 188 7.33 -2.62 -3.95
CA CYS A 188 8.42 -2.26 -4.85
C CYS A 188 9.62 -1.62 -4.16
N ASN A 189 9.40 -0.77 -3.15
CA ASN A 189 10.39 0.15 -2.57
C ASN A 189 10.62 -0.08 -1.07
N GLU A 190 10.49 -1.32 -0.59
CA GLU A 190 10.76 -1.64 0.81
C GLU A 190 12.24 -1.38 1.15
N CYS A 191 12.48 -0.70 2.27
CA CYS A 191 13.83 -0.40 2.75
C CYS A 191 14.28 -1.31 3.90
N CYS A 192 13.45 -2.23 4.39
CA CYS A 192 13.86 -3.20 5.38
C CYS A 192 15.02 -4.05 4.87
N TRP A 193 15.96 -4.33 5.75
CA TRP A 193 17.10 -5.19 5.42
C TRP A 193 16.65 -6.59 5.02
N VAL A 194 17.17 -7.09 3.89
CA VAL A 194 16.82 -8.42 3.35
C VAL A 194 17.11 -9.55 4.37
N GLY A 195 18.18 -9.39 5.15
CA GLY A 195 18.58 -10.35 6.22
C GLY A 195 17.76 -10.23 7.52
N CYS A 196 16.78 -9.32 7.61
CA CYS A 196 16.00 -9.12 8.83
C CYS A 196 15.17 -10.37 9.19
N ARG A 197 15.37 -10.90 10.40
CA ARG A 197 14.58 -12.02 10.95
C ARG A 197 13.46 -11.56 11.89
N ASP A 198 13.44 -10.28 12.25
CA ASP A 198 12.54 -9.71 13.25
C ASP A 198 11.35 -8.95 12.67
N ARG A 199 11.16 -8.99 11.34
CA ARG A 199 10.09 -8.23 10.66
C ARG A 199 8.70 -8.52 11.25
N LYS A 200 8.41 -9.78 11.54
CA LYS A 200 7.14 -10.18 12.15
C LYS A 200 6.97 -9.56 13.54
N ARG A 201 8.00 -9.66 14.40
CA ARG A 201 7.99 -9.03 15.74
C ARG A 201 7.85 -7.51 15.68
N CYS A 202 8.47 -6.87 14.68
CA CYS A 202 8.29 -5.43 14.44
C CYS A 202 6.82 -5.09 14.20
N TYR A 203 6.10 -5.84 13.37
CA TYR A 203 4.66 -5.63 13.14
C TYR A 203 3.79 -5.99 14.36
N GLU A 204 4.16 -7.03 15.11
CA GLU A 204 3.48 -7.38 16.36
C GLU A 204 3.62 -6.27 17.41
N ASN A 205 4.79 -5.64 17.52
CA ASN A 205 5.01 -4.50 18.40
C ASN A 205 4.12 -3.31 18.01
N VAL A 206 4.02 -2.98 16.73
CA VAL A 206 3.08 -1.95 16.25
C VAL A 206 1.63 -2.32 16.56
N SER A 207 1.26 -3.58 16.39
CA SER A 207 -0.08 -4.08 16.68
C SER A 207 -0.44 -3.91 18.16
N ARG A 208 0.49 -4.23 19.08
CA ARG A 208 0.31 -4.01 20.53
C ARG A 208 0.07 -2.54 20.86
N LYS A 209 0.90 -1.64 20.30
CA LYS A 209 0.74 -0.20 20.51
C LYS A 209 -0.62 0.31 20.02
N ASN A 210 -1.08 -0.14 18.88
CA ASN A 210 -2.39 0.22 18.35
C ASN A 210 -3.55 -0.31 19.22
N LEU A 211 -3.32 -1.37 19.99
CA LEU A 211 -4.27 -1.87 21.00
C LEU A 211 -4.16 -1.14 22.34
N GLY A 212 -3.28 -0.12 22.46
CA GLY A 212 -3.09 0.66 23.68
C GLY A 212 -2.21 -0.02 24.72
N GLU A 213 -1.49 -1.09 24.36
CA GLU A 213 -0.56 -1.74 25.27
C GLU A 213 0.68 -0.85 25.50
N ASP A 214 1.04 -0.67 26.78
CA ASP A 214 2.31 -0.04 27.16
C ASP A 214 3.46 -1.05 26.96
N CYS A 215 4.11 -0.95 25.81
CA CYS A 215 5.25 -1.80 25.47
C CYS A 215 6.39 -0.97 24.87
N PRO A 216 7.67 -1.36 25.12
CA PRO A 216 8.81 -0.65 24.56
C PRO A 216 8.82 -0.70 23.04
N ASP A 217 9.46 0.31 22.44
CA ASP A 217 9.67 0.31 20.98
C ASP A 217 10.50 -0.88 20.52
N HIS A 218 10.13 -1.43 19.38
CA HIS A 218 10.96 -2.42 18.72
C HIS A 218 12.25 -1.74 18.20
N ILE A 219 13.38 -2.20 18.70
CA ILE A 219 14.69 -1.72 18.25
C ILE A 219 15.10 -2.49 17.00
N CYS A 220 15.20 -1.79 15.87
CA CYS A 220 15.67 -2.38 14.63
C CYS A 220 17.17 -2.65 14.69
N THR A 221 17.57 -3.91 14.43
CA THR A 221 18.97 -4.35 14.43
C THR A 221 19.60 -4.36 13.02
N ALA A 222 18.91 -3.83 12.01
CA ALA A 222 19.44 -3.77 10.66
C ALA A 222 20.66 -2.83 10.58
N PRO A 223 21.64 -3.13 9.72
CA PRO A 223 22.73 -2.18 9.42
C PRO A 223 22.17 -0.84 8.98
N GLY A 224 22.66 0.26 9.56
CA GLY A 224 22.20 1.62 9.24
C GLY A 224 20.79 1.96 9.68
N ALA A 225 20.20 1.23 10.64
CA ALA A 225 18.82 1.47 11.11
C ALA A 225 18.59 2.88 11.66
N GLY A 226 19.62 3.53 12.21
CA GLY A 226 19.56 4.91 12.72
C GLY A 226 19.64 6.01 11.66
N GLU A 227 19.93 5.68 10.41
CA GLU A 227 20.13 6.66 9.33
C GLU A 227 18.82 7.16 8.71
N GLY A 228 17.69 6.59 9.11
CA GLY A 228 16.38 6.89 8.56
C GLY A 228 16.15 6.32 7.15
N TYR A 229 14.98 6.59 6.60
CA TYR A 229 14.60 6.20 5.24
C TYR A 229 15.10 7.26 4.24
N ARG A 230 15.63 6.78 3.11
CA ARG A 230 15.98 7.62 1.96
C ARG A 230 15.57 6.93 0.67
N PHE A 231 15.25 7.70 -0.37
CA PHE A 231 14.90 7.16 -1.68
C PHE A 231 16.05 6.28 -2.24
N SER A 232 17.28 6.76 -2.18
CA SER A 232 18.47 6.01 -2.61
C SER A 232 18.63 4.69 -1.87
N LYS A 233 18.34 4.67 -0.56
CA LYS A 233 18.43 3.46 0.26
C LYS A 233 17.43 2.37 -0.17
N ALA A 234 16.23 2.75 -0.60
CA ALA A 234 15.28 1.80 -1.17
C ALA A 234 15.81 1.20 -2.49
N MET A 235 16.42 2.03 -3.35
CA MET A 235 16.99 1.58 -4.62
C MET A 235 18.21 0.64 -4.46
N GLU A 236 18.93 0.75 -3.36
CA GLU A 236 20.06 -0.13 -3.02
C GLU A 236 19.60 -1.51 -2.51
N ASN A 237 18.32 -1.66 -2.15
CA ASN A 237 17.79 -2.93 -1.68
C ASN A 237 17.80 -3.96 -2.84
N PRO A 238 18.38 -5.16 -2.66
CA PRO A 238 18.39 -6.20 -3.70
C PRO A 238 17.00 -6.59 -4.20
N SER A 239 15.97 -6.38 -3.39
CA SER A 239 14.57 -6.68 -3.72
C SER A 239 13.82 -5.51 -4.35
N PHE A 240 14.46 -4.36 -4.54
CA PHE A 240 13.85 -3.21 -5.19
C PHE A 240 13.35 -3.55 -6.59
N ILE A 241 12.14 -3.10 -6.91
CA ILE A 241 11.55 -3.24 -8.25
C ILE A 241 11.48 -1.84 -8.85
N GLY A 242 12.34 -1.57 -9.83
CA GLY A 242 12.37 -0.29 -10.54
C GLY A 242 11.38 -0.25 -11.71
N VAL A 243 11.22 0.94 -12.31
CA VAL A 243 10.34 1.17 -13.46
C VAL A 243 10.69 0.24 -14.64
N GLU A 244 12.00 0.08 -14.91
CA GLU A 244 12.47 -0.80 -15.98
C GLU A 244 12.23 -2.28 -15.69
N ASP A 245 12.36 -2.70 -14.42
CA ASP A 245 12.01 -4.07 -14.01
C ASP A 245 10.52 -4.34 -14.27
N ILE A 246 9.65 -3.41 -13.89
CA ILE A 246 8.20 -3.52 -14.13
C ILE A 246 7.93 -3.70 -15.61
N ARG A 247 8.45 -2.79 -16.44
CA ARG A 247 8.17 -2.74 -17.87
C ARG A 247 8.75 -3.94 -18.63
N LYS A 248 10.00 -4.33 -18.31
CA LYS A 248 10.74 -5.31 -19.11
C LYS A 248 10.65 -6.74 -18.58
N THR A 249 10.25 -6.91 -17.30
CA THR A 249 10.24 -8.23 -16.66
C THR A 249 8.86 -8.58 -16.12
N PHE A 250 8.30 -7.79 -15.21
CA PHE A 250 7.08 -8.17 -14.50
C PHE A 250 5.83 -8.16 -15.41
N LEU A 251 5.64 -7.11 -16.20
CA LEU A 251 4.52 -7.05 -17.15
C LEU A 251 4.57 -8.20 -18.18
N PRO A 252 5.71 -8.47 -18.86
CA PRO A 252 5.83 -9.62 -19.75
C PRO A 252 5.62 -10.98 -19.08
N MET A 253 5.94 -11.10 -17.78
CA MET A 253 5.64 -12.31 -17.00
C MET A 253 4.15 -12.44 -16.62
N GLY A 254 3.32 -11.43 -16.90
CA GLY A 254 1.89 -11.43 -16.61
C GLY A 254 1.50 -10.84 -15.25
N PHE A 255 2.40 -10.15 -14.56
CA PHE A 255 2.09 -9.44 -13.30
C PHE A 255 1.71 -7.99 -13.58
N SER A 256 0.73 -7.46 -12.83
CA SER A 256 0.21 -6.11 -13.09
C SER A 256 0.05 -5.24 -11.84
N ASN A 257 0.22 -5.75 -10.62
CA ASN A 257 -0.06 -5.00 -9.40
C ASN A 257 1.22 -4.69 -8.60
N PHE A 258 1.45 -3.40 -8.33
CA PHE A 258 2.67 -2.88 -7.73
C PHE A 258 2.34 -1.92 -6.60
N LYS A 259 2.80 -2.23 -5.39
CA LYS A 259 2.56 -1.44 -4.19
C LYS A 259 3.76 -0.55 -3.89
N ILE A 260 3.48 0.72 -3.69
CA ILE A 260 4.46 1.69 -3.22
C ILE A 260 4.32 1.84 -1.70
N GLU A 261 5.39 1.63 -0.95
CA GLU A 261 5.44 1.91 0.47
C GLU A 261 5.66 3.40 0.72
N GLY A 262 5.19 3.91 1.87
CA GLY A 262 5.49 5.29 2.22
C GLY A 262 4.63 5.93 3.30
N ARG A 263 3.65 5.24 3.89
CA ARG A 263 2.72 5.84 4.86
C ARG A 263 3.41 6.57 6.03
N GLY A 264 4.58 6.11 6.48
CA GLY A 264 5.36 6.73 7.55
C GLY A 264 6.48 7.66 7.09
N LEU A 265 6.59 7.98 5.78
CA LEU A 265 7.77 8.65 5.23
C LEU A 265 7.61 10.15 5.01
N GLY A 266 6.39 10.67 5.07
CA GLY A 266 6.08 12.06 4.71
C GLY A 266 5.74 12.25 3.23
N SER A 267 4.92 13.27 2.96
CA SER A 267 4.37 13.55 1.62
C SER A 267 5.44 13.85 0.58
N ALA A 268 6.50 14.57 0.96
CA ALA A 268 7.59 14.93 0.05
C ALA A 268 8.30 13.68 -0.52
N LEU A 269 8.62 12.70 0.33
CA LEU A 269 9.27 11.48 -0.11
C LEU A 269 8.33 10.57 -0.92
N VAL A 270 7.05 10.55 -0.55
CA VAL A 270 6.03 9.84 -1.34
C VAL A 270 5.89 10.47 -2.72
N LEU A 271 5.87 11.80 -2.82
CA LEU A 271 5.87 12.47 -4.12
C LEU A 271 7.05 12.03 -5.00
N GLU A 272 8.27 11.95 -4.46
CA GLU A 272 9.42 11.47 -5.23
C GLU A 272 9.23 10.05 -5.77
N PHE A 273 8.58 9.16 -5.02
CA PHE A 273 8.22 7.83 -5.53
C PHE A 273 7.12 7.90 -6.62
N LEU A 274 6.12 8.76 -6.46
CA LEU A 274 5.10 8.96 -7.50
C LEU A 274 5.74 9.48 -8.80
N LEU A 275 6.66 10.44 -8.70
CA LEU A 275 7.42 10.96 -9.85
C LEU A 275 8.25 9.84 -10.50
N TYR A 276 8.98 9.07 -9.71
CA TYR A 276 9.83 8.00 -10.21
C TYR A 276 9.03 6.90 -10.93
N TYR A 277 7.92 6.42 -10.35
CA TYR A 277 7.19 5.28 -10.88
C TYR A 277 6.18 5.63 -11.97
N MET A 278 5.62 6.84 -11.96
CA MET A 278 4.47 7.16 -12.79
C MET A 278 4.74 8.25 -13.82
N VAL A 279 5.63 9.21 -13.51
CA VAL A 279 5.86 10.39 -14.35
C VAL A 279 7.03 10.15 -15.30
N ARG A 280 6.85 10.48 -16.57
CA ARG A 280 7.94 10.44 -17.57
C ARG A 280 9.08 11.36 -17.15
N PRO A 281 10.36 10.97 -17.35
CA PRO A 281 11.51 11.71 -16.85
C PRO A 281 11.52 13.18 -17.26
N GLU A 282 11.10 13.50 -18.48
CA GLU A 282 11.06 14.85 -19.03
C GLU A 282 10.05 15.79 -18.33
N TYR A 283 9.04 15.23 -17.64
CA TYR A 283 8.01 15.99 -16.93
C TYR A 283 8.16 15.97 -15.41
N GLN A 284 9.11 15.20 -14.84
CA GLN A 284 9.25 15.07 -13.38
C GLN A 284 9.49 16.40 -12.67
N LEU A 285 10.34 17.26 -13.25
CA LEU A 285 10.59 18.59 -12.69
C LEU A 285 9.29 19.43 -12.72
N HIS A 286 8.61 19.45 -13.85
CA HIS A 286 7.39 20.21 -14.02
C HIS A 286 6.26 19.78 -13.05
N VAL A 287 6.02 18.47 -12.93
CA VAL A 287 5.03 17.94 -11.99
C VAL A 287 5.41 18.25 -10.53
N ARG A 288 6.71 18.15 -10.19
CA ARG A 288 7.19 18.54 -8.86
C ARG A 288 6.94 20.00 -8.55
N GLU A 289 7.27 20.89 -9.50
CA GLU A 289 7.07 22.34 -9.35
C GLU A 289 5.58 22.66 -9.18
N ALA A 290 4.70 22.12 -10.02
CA ALA A 290 3.27 22.34 -9.93
C ALA A 290 2.72 21.97 -8.55
N ILE A 291 3.08 20.80 -8.02
CA ILE A 291 2.61 20.36 -6.71
C ILE A 291 3.18 21.20 -5.57
N TYR A 292 4.50 21.49 -5.58
CA TYR A 292 5.12 22.27 -4.49
C TYR A 292 4.75 23.74 -4.54
N LEU A 293 4.66 24.35 -5.71
CA LEU A 293 4.29 25.75 -5.81
C LEU A 293 2.86 26.00 -5.38
N ASP A 294 1.94 25.15 -5.81
CA ASP A 294 0.53 25.28 -5.47
C ASP A 294 0.26 25.01 -3.98
N SER A 295 1.00 24.08 -3.37
CA SER A 295 0.83 23.72 -1.94
C SER A 295 1.69 24.54 -0.97
N MET A 296 2.81 25.14 -1.41
CA MET A 296 3.75 25.86 -0.52
C MET A 296 3.61 27.37 -0.57
N LEU A 297 2.99 27.95 -1.61
CA LEU A 297 2.74 29.39 -1.66
C LEU A 297 1.74 29.87 -0.59
N ASP A 298 0.89 28.97 -0.10
CA ASP A 298 -0.02 29.25 1.02
C ASP A 298 0.67 29.14 2.40
N LEU A 299 1.94 28.75 2.47
CA LEU A 299 2.73 28.62 3.71
C LEU A 299 3.61 29.85 3.99
N PHE A 300 3.65 30.84 3.12
CA PHE A 300 4.35 32.11 3.24
C PHE A 300 3.35 33.25 3.05
#